data_04061c3f60589a35d2f42a7002c6e081
#
_entry.id   04061c3f60589a35d2f42a7002c6e081
#
_cell.length_a   1.000
_cell.length_b   1.000
_cell.length_c   1.000
_cell.angle_alpha   90.00
_cell.angle_beta   90.00
_cell.angle_gamma   90.00
#
_symmetry.space_group_name_H-M   'P 1'
#
loop_
_entity.id
_entity.type
_entity.pdbx_description
1 polymer ?
#
loop_
_entity_poly.entity_id
_entity_poly.type
_entity_poly.pdbx_seq_one_letter_code
_entity_poly.pdbx_strand_id
1 'polypeptide(L)'
;MNNNSRNECLRILALLVLFFSSLFIQPVIGGQITSPKKPNQVLFDFRLNQTSNPSRIPLSTQRRVLGRVFRRYLSDESKCNPQLETGSVSDPLKGARDAGQIVPSILDVATGSFTATGRTETLYLISVSECNASHADNFGTKRVAIFAGEQLIANVDVDFKSAIVRKTDLNGDGVDELLMTAGDIHQGILTEVAALIEFRGARLHVIEDFGVVTEDSCASEMPGSSAKASVVSMSEVMPPTMPKLRIQNYEAGCRKTKRWRFISNGKMQ
;
A
#
# COMPACT_ATOMS: atom_id res chain seq x y z
N MET A 1 35.88 -21.61 61.74
CA MET A 1 35.33 -21.01 60.53
C MET A 1 36.36 -20.07 59.96
N ASN A 2 36.84 -20.39 58.77
CA ASN A 2 38.09 -19.92 58.23
C ASN A 2 37.91 -18.50 57.58
N ASN A 3 38.67 -17.51 58.05
CA ASN A 3 38.59 -16.09 57.60
C ASN A 3 38.98 -15.87 56.12
N ASN A 4 39.45 -16.89 55.41
CA ASN A 4 39.83 -16.82 53.99
C ASN A 4 38.63 -16.79 53.02
N SER A 5 37.47 -17.35 53.40
CA SER A 5 36.32 -17.40 52.50
C SER A 5 35.59 -16.06 52.35
N ARG A 6 35.76 -15.16 53.31
CA ARG A 6 35.11 -13.79 53.21
C ARG A 6 35.88 -12.84 52.27
N ASN A 7 37.19 -13.00 52.14
CA ASN A 7 37.97 -12.11 51.30
C ASN A 7 37.89 -12.47 49.82
N GLU A 8 37.61 -13.69 49.46
CA GLU A 8 37.38 -14.07 48.06
C GLU A 8 36.03 -13.60 47.53
N CYS A 9 34.97 -13.69 48.36
CA CYS A 9 33.66 -13.16 47.96
C CYS A 9 33.65 -11.64 47.76
N LEU A 10 34.44 -10.88 48.53
CA LEU A 10 34.56 -9.41 48.35
C LEU A 10 35.37 -9.02 47.11
N ARG A 11 36.36 -9.82 46.70
CA ARG A 11 37.15 -9.57 45.50
C ARG A 11 36.38 -9.91 44.23
N ILE A 12 35.50 -10.90 44.23
CA ILE A 12 34.63 -11.24 43.10
C ILE A 12 33.54 -10.16 42.92
N LEU A 13 32.99 -9.65 44.03
CA LEU A 13 31.99 -8.56 43.93
C LEU A 13 32.57 -7.24 43.44
N ALA A 14 33.83 -6.92 43.81
CA ALA A 14 34.50 -5.71 43.31
C ALA A 14 34.87 -5.77 41.82
N LEU A 15 35.15 -6.99 41.29
CA LEU A 15 35.43 -7.16 39.84
C LEU A 15 34.15 -7.13 39.00
N LEU A 16 33.01 -7.57 39.53
CA LEU A 16 31.72 -7.50 38.84
C LEU A 16 31.16 -6.09 38.73
N VAL A 17 31.46 -5.21 39.70
CA VAL A 17 31.00 -3.79 39.63
C VAL A 17 31.80 -2.96 38.65
N LEU A 18 33.05 -3.34 38.35
CA LEU A 18 33.89 -2.60 37.36
C LEU A 18 33.61 -3.01 35.93
N PHE A 19 32.92 -4.14 35.67
CA PHE A 19 32.56 -4.54 34.29
C PHE A 19 31.20 -4.01 33.83
N PHE A 20 30.37 -3.47 34.73
CA PHE A 20 29.04 -2.92 34.36
C PHE A 20 29.02 -1.39 34.09
N SER A 21 30.14 -0.70 34.31
CA SER A 21 30.21 0.76 34.12
C SER A 21 30.69 1.22 32.74
N SER A 22 30.85 0.30 31.78
CA SER A 22 31.21 0.65 30.41
C SER A 22 30.16 0.22 29.39
N LEU A 23 28.86 0.18 29.80
CA LEU A 23 27.79 0.20 28.84
C LEU A 23 27.71 1.60 28.25
N PHE A 24 28.47 1.78 27.18
CA PHE A 24 28.40 2.88 26.26
C PHE A 24 26.96 3.23 25.96
N ILE A 25 26.50 4.35 26.48
CA ILE A 25 25.39 5.09 25.88
C ILE A 25 25.94 5.56 24.54
N GLN A 26 25.80 4.72 23.51
CA GLN A 26 25.94 5.20 22.15
C GLN A 26 24.77 6.17 21.92
N PRO A 27 25.05 7.42 21.59
CA PRO A 27 24.00 8.30 21.12
C PRO A 27 23.45 7.64 19.84
N VAL A 28 22.17 7.30 19.86
CA VAL A 28 21.44 6.92 18.65
C VAL A 28 21.32 8.19 17.80
N ILE A 29 22.44 8.59 17.18
CA ILE A 29 22.45 9.54 16.07
C ILE A 29 22.30 8.69 14.81
N GLY A 30 21.14 8.09 14.66
CA GLY A 30 20.71 7.38 13.45
C GLY A 30 19.61 8.12 12.76
N GLY A 31 19.66 9.44 12.73
CA GLY A 31 18.91 10.18 11.72
C GLY A 31 19.53 9.80 10.38
N GLN A 32 18.89 8.93 9.61
CA GLN A 32 19.19 8.83 8.20
C GLN A 32 19.01 10.23 7.63
N ILE A 33 20.12 10.90 7.33
CA ILE A 33 20.12 12.12 6.53
C ILE A 33 19.63 11.66 5.16
N THR A 34 18.30 11.70 4.95
CA THR A 34 17.73 11.46 3.64
C THR A 34 18.27 12.56 2.75
N SER A 35 19.06 12.17 1.77
CA SER A 35 19.58 13.11 0.78
C SER A 35 18.42 13.89 0.18
N PRO A 36 18.51 15.23 0.05
CA PRO A 36 17.41 16.03 -0.50
C PRO A 36 17.05 15.47 -1.88
N LYS A 37 15.80 15.06 -2.03
CA LYS A 37 15.29 14.54 -3.30
C LYS A 37 15.38 15.67 -4.34
N LYS A 38 15.99 15.41 -5.49
CA LYS A 38 16.17 16.40 -6.54
C LYS A 38 14.82 16.92 -7.02
N PRO A 39 14.64 18.25 -7.19
CA PRO A 39 13.44 18.81 -7.77
C PRO A 39 13.20 18.21 -9.18
N ASN A 40 11.94 18.05 -9.57
CA ASN A 40 11.49 17.42 -10.82
C ASN A 40 11.76 15.90 -10.93
N GLN A 41 11.85 15.19 -9.81
CA GLN A 41 11.90 13.74 -9.85
C GLN A 41 10.51 13.18 -10.23
N VAL A 42 10.47 12.30 -11.25
CA VAL A 42 9.24 11.58 -11.60
C VAL A 42 8.89 10.63 -10.44
N LEU A 43 7.71 10.83 -9.87
CA LEU A 43 7.14 9.93 -8.88
C LEU A 43 6.57 8.70 -9.57
N PHE A 44 5.78 8.90 -10.63
CA PHE A 44 5.22 7.81 -11.42
C PHE A 44 4.91 8.25 -12.86
N ASP A 45 5.11 7.34 -13.82
CA ASP A 45 4.86 7.57 -15.23
C ASP A 45 3.83 6.54 -15.75
N PHE A 46 2.57 6.96 -15.85
CA PHE A 46 1.46 6.10 -16.29
C PHE A 46 1.48 5.81 -17.80
N ARG A 47 2.36 6.45 -18.58
CA ARG A 47 2.60 6.11 -19.99
C ARG A 47 3.31 4.77 -20.16
N LEU A 48 3.97 4.33 -19.09
CA LEU A 48 4.67 3.04 -19.02
C LEU A 48 3.69 2.02 -18.43
N ASN A 49 3.26 1.03 -19.20
CA ASN A 49 2.47 -0.08 -18.69
C ASN A 49 3.29 -0.85 -17.64
N GLN A 50 3.23 -0.40 -16.40
CA GLN A 50 3.82 -1.11 -15.27
C GLN A 50 2.75 -2.04 -14.70
N THR A 51 2.60 -3.21 -15.29
CA THR A 51 1.85 -4.29 -14.64
C THR A 51 2.64 -4.70 -13.41
N SER A 52 2.12 -4.39 -12.23
CA SER A 52 2.57 -5.06 -11.01
C SER A 52 2.24 -6.55 -11.20
N ASN A 53 3.26 -7.40 -11.28
CA ASN A 53 3.03 -8.83 -11.13
C ASN A 53 2.80 -9.08 -9.64
N PRO A 54 1.56 -9.34 -9.20
CA PRO A 54 1.32 -9.64 -7.80
C PRO A 54 2.15 -10.87 -7.44
N SER A 55 2.96 -10.74 -6.42
CA SER A 55 3.73 -11.86 -5.90
C SER A 55 2.75 -12.95 -5.49
N ARG A 56 2.95 -14.19 -5.97
CA ARG A 56 2.10 -15.32 -5.59
C ARG A 56 2.23 -15.54 -4.08
N ILE A 57 1.21 -15.11 -3.34
CA ILE A 57 1.19 -15.21 -1.88
C ILE A 57 0.90 -16.68 -1.51
N PRO A 58 1.74 -17.32 -0.67
CA PRO A 58 1.52 -18.69 -0.24
C PRO A 58 0.15 -18.86 0.43
N LEU A 59 -0.52 -19.98 0.17
CA LEU A 59 -1.86 -20.27 0.69
C LEU A 59 -1.92 -20.20 2.22
N SER A 60 -0.87 -20.67 2.92
CA SER A 60 -0.75 -20.54 4.38
C SER A 60 -0.79 -19.09 4.86
N THR A 61 -0.12 -18.19 4.14
CA THR A 61 -0.14 -16.75 4.43
C THR A 61 -1.51 -16.17 4.17
N GLN A 62 -2.15 -16.51 3.06
CA GLN A 62 -3.52 -16.07 2.76
C GLN A 62 -4.48 -16.49 3.88
N ARG A 63 -4.49 -17.76 4.26
CA ARG A 63 -5.32 -18.28 5.36
C ARG A 63 -5.10 -17.52 6.67
N ARG A 64 -3.85 -17.28 7.01
CA ARG A 64 -3.49 -16.56 8.23
C ARG A 64 -3.99 -15.12 8.21
N VAL A 65 -3.71 -14.38 7.14
CA VAL A 65 -4.09 -12.97 7.00
C VAL A 65 -5.61 -12.82 6.96
N LEU A 66 -6.28 -13.55 6.07
CA LEU A 66 -7.73 -13.46 5.91
C LEU A 66 -8.47 -13.92 7.16
N GLY A 67 -7.98 -14.96 7.87
CA GLY A 67 -8.54 -15.39 9.14
C GLY A 67 -8.41 -14.38 10.28
N ARG A 68 -7.44 -13.43 10.21
CA ARG A 68 -7.31 -12.32 11.16
C ARG A 68 -8.18 -11.12 10.79
N VAL A 69 -8.34 -10.88 9.48
CA VAL A 69 -9.14 -9.76 8.97
C VAL A 69 -10.64 -10.06 9.04
N PHE A 70 -11.03 -11.31 8.76
CA PHE A 70 -12.42 -11.77 8.74
C PHE A 70 -12.65 -12.81 9.82
N ARG A 71 -13.61 -12.58 10.71
CA ARG A 71 -13.82 -13.40 11.93
C ARG A 71 -14.10 -14.88 11.66
N ARG A 72 -14.75 -15.21 10.56
CA ARG A 72 -15.20 -16.56 10.22
C ARG A 72 -14.71 -17.02 8.86
N TYR A 73 -13.47 -16.64 8.51
CA TYR A 73 -12.91 -17.06 7.24
C TYR A 73 -12.59 -18.56 7.25
N LEU A 74 -13.29 -19.30 6.41
CA LEU A 74 -13.04 -20.70 6.13
C LEU A 74 -12.41 -20.82 4.74
N SER A 75 -11.19 -21.30 4.66
CA SER A 75 -10.36 -21.31 3.45
C SER A 75 -10.75 -22.42 2.45
N ASP A 76 -11.98 -22.54 2.06
CA ASP A 76 -12.38 -23.35 0.92
C ASP A 76 -12.43 -22.44 -0.32
N GLU A 77 -11.34 -22.43 -1.09
CA GLU A 77 -11.18 -21.58 -2.28
C GLU A 77 -12.16 -21.92 -3.40
N SER A 78 -12.80 -23.12 -3.35
CA SER A 78 -13.71 -23.58 -4.38
C SER A 78 -15.16 -23.19 -4.13
N LYS A 79 -15.47 -22.66 -2.95
CA LYS A 79 -16.84 -22.36 -2.56
C LYS A 79 -16.96 -20.98 -1.95
N CYS A 80 -18.01 -20.29 -2.29
CA CYS A 80 -18.44 -19.09 -1.60
C CYS A 80 -18.74 -19.42 -0.14
N ASN A 81 -18.09 -18.69 0.78
CA ASN A 81 -18.20 -18.96 2.20
C ASN A 81 -19.38 -18.21 2.82
N PRO A 82 -20.45 -18.88 3.23
CA PRO A 82 -21.67 -18.24 3.75
C PRO A 82 -21.48 -17.58 5.12
N GLN A 83 -20.38 -17.83 5.81
CA GLN A 83 -20.15 -17.34 7.17
C GLN A 83 -19.09 -16.25 7.24
N LEU A 84 -18.70 -15.70 6.10
CA LEU A 84 -17.69 -14.67 6.05
C LEU A 84 -18.25 -13.34 6.57
N GLU A 85 -17.62 -12.79 7.59
CA GLU A 85 -17.97 -11.48 8.15
C GLU A 85 -16.78 -10.53 8.03
N THR A 86 -17.01 -9.33 7.47
CA THR A 86 -16.04 -8.24 7.57
C THR A 86 -16.20 -7.55 8.92
N GLY A 87 -15.13 -7.01 9.47
CA GLY A 87 -15.17 -6.30 10.76
C GLY A 87 -15.84 -4.92 10.71
N SER A 88 -16.26 -4.44 9.55
CA SER A 88 -16.82 -3.10 9.35
C SER A 88 -18.35 -3.13 9.31
N VAL A 89 -18.98 -2.21 10.06
CA VAL A 89 -20.43 -2.01 10.06
C VAL A 89 -20.91 -1.30 8.79
N SER A 90 -20.02 -0.57 8.12
CA SER A 90 -20.30 0.22 6.91
C SER A 90 -19.97 -0.50 5.61
N ASP A 91 -19.82 -1.82 5.65
CA ASP A 91 -19.46 -2.62 4.47
C ASP A 91 -20.58 -2.54 3.40
N PRO A 92 -20.27 -2.03 2.19
CA PRO A 92 -21.22 -1.93 1.09
C PRO A 92 -21.73 -3.30 0.60
N LEU A 93 -20.99 -4.38 0.89
CA LEU A 93 -21.40 -5.76 0.57
C LEU A 93 -22.21 -6.42 1.69
N LYS A 94 -22.75 -5.62 2.63
CA LYS A 94 -23.49 -6.17 3.78
C LYS A 94 -24.57 -7.17 3.35
N GLY A 95 -25.35 -6.86 2.32
CA GLY A 95 -26.41 -7.73 1.82
C GLY A 95 -25.86 -9.06 1.28
N ALA A 96 -24.80 -9.02 0.47
CA ALA A 96 -24.15 -10.22 -0.05
C ALA A 96 -23.50 -11.04 1.05
N ARG A 97 -22.86 -10.39 2.02
CA ARG A 97 -22.27 -11.02 3.19
C ARG A 97 -23.33 -11.70 4.07
N ASP A 98 -24.43 -11.01 4.34
CA ASP A 98 -25.55 -11.58 5.13
C ASP A 98 -26.13 -12.82 4.42
N ALA A 99 -26.12 -12.83 3.09
CA ALA A 99 -26.48 -14.00 2.28
C ALA A 99 -25.34 -15.03 2.16
N GLY A 100 -24.17 -14.76 2.70
CA GLY A 100 -23.00 -15.63 2.65
C GLY A 100 -22.34 -15.75 1.27
N GLN A 101 -22.36 -14.68 0.49
CA GLN A 101 -21.95 -14.66 -0.91
C GLN A 101 -20.70 -13.81 -1.17
N ILE A 102 -19.75 -13.76 -0.26
CA ILE A 102 -18.53 -13.01 -0.44
C ILE A 102 -17.28 -13.89 -0.34
N VAL A 103 -16.29 -13.59 -1.17
CA VAL A 103 -14.98 -14.26 -1.19
C VAL A 103 -13.86 -13.22 -1.08
N PRO A 104 -13.08 -13.19 -0.01
CA PRO A 104 -11.92 -12.33 0.07
C PRO A 104 -10.73 -12.96 -0.65
N SER A 105 -9.92 -12.13 -1.31
CA SER A 105 -8.64 -12.52 -1.90
C SER A 105 -7.60 -11.43 -1.71
N ILE A 106 -6.33 -11.82 -1.52
CA ILE A 106 -5.23 -10.85 -1.44
C ILE A 106 -4.81 -10.50 -2.87
N LEU A 107 -4.92 -9.21 -3.20
CA LEU A 107 -4.55 -8.67 -4.50
C LEU A 107 -3.08 -8.30 -4.57
N ASP A 108 -2.53 -7.71 -3.50
CA ASP A 108 -1.18 -7.18 -3.49
C ASP A 108 -0.60 -7.14 -2.08
N VAL A 109 0.72 -7.01 -1.97
CA VAL A 109 1.43 -6.97 -0.70
C VAL A 109 2.60 -5.98 -0.77
N ALA A 110 2.79 -5.19 0.28
CA ALA A 110 3.94 -4.31 0.44
C ALA A 110 4.52 -4.46 1.85
N THR A 111 5.84 -4.29 1.97
CA THR A 111 6.53 -4.25 3.27
C THR A 111 7.15 -2.86 3.45
N GLY A 112 6.99 -2.26 4.61
CA GLY A 112 7.47 -0.91 4.89
C GLY A 112 7.17 -0.45 6.30
N SER A 113 7.23 0.86 6.51
CA SER A 113 6.82 1.55 7.73
C SER A 113 5.58 2.38 7.41
N PHE A 114 4.37 1.84 7.61
CA PHE A 114 3.13 2.50 7.16
C PHE A 114 2.42 3.27 8.27
N THR A 115 2.48 2.79 9.51
CA THR A 115 1.72 3.38 10.63
C THR A 115 2.59 4.04 11.68
N ALA A 116 3.88 3.78 11.66
CA ALA A 116 4.86 4.39 12.57
C ALA A 116 6.27 4.27 12.02
N THR A 117 7.07 5.32 12.21
CA THR A 117 8.48 5.39 11.85
C THR A 117 9.29 4.22 12.39
N GLY A 118 10.10 3.58 11.52
CA GLY A 118 11.03 2.51 11.89
C GLY A 118 10.37 1.18 12.25
N ARG A 119 9.04 1.05 12.08
CA ARG A 119 8.34 -0.21 12.30
C ARG A 119 8.32 -1.01 11.00
N THR A 120 8.82 -2.26 11.04
CA THR A 120 8.65 -3.17 9.90
C THR A 120 7.24 -3.72 9.91
N GLU A 121 6.47 -3.36 8.92
CA GLU A 121 5.07 -3.73 8.73
C GLU A 121 4.87 -4.39 7.38
N THR A 122 3.86 -5.27 7.30
CA THR A 122 3.39 -5.85 6.04
C THR A 122 1.95 -5.40 5.79
N LEU A 123 1.74 -4.77 4.66
CA LEU A 123 0.44 -4.31 4.19
C LEU A 123 -0.08 -5.30 3.14
N TYR A 124 -1.32 -5.73 3.30
CA TYR A 124 -2.05 -6.57 2.35
C TYR A 124 -3.23 -5.79 1.79
N LEU A 125 -3.30 -5.69 0.46
CA LEU A 125 -4.46 -5.20 -0.25
C LEU A 125 -5.39 -6.38 -0.54
N ILE A 126 -6.63 -6.29 -0.06
CA ILE A 126 -7.59 -7.39 -0.06
C ILE A 126 -8.82 -6.96 -0.86
N SER A 127 -9.22 -7.77 -1.83
CA SER A 127 -10.52 -7.65 -2.49
C SER A 127 -11.56 -8.47 -1.74
N VAL A 128 -12.73 -7.90 -1.53
CA VAL A 128 -13.90 -8.60 -1.02
C VAL A 128 -14.93 -8.60 -2.14
N SER A 129 -14.98 -9.66 -2.91
CA SER A 129 -15.86 -9.81 -4.08
C SER A 129 -17.10 -10.63 -3.73
N GLU A 130 -18.20 -10.37 -4.42
CA GLU A 130 -19.39 -11.24 -4.35
C GLU A 130 -19.14 -12.55 -5.10
N CYS A 131 -19.70 -13.63 -4.59
CA CYS A 131 -19.76 -14.88 -5.31
C CYS A 131 -20.67 -14.74 -6.53
N ASN A 132 -20.25 -15.28 -7.66
CA ASN A 132 -21.02 -15.24 -8.92
C ASN A 132 -21.32 -13.81 -9.42
N ALA A 133 -20.60 -12.80 -8.92
CA ALA A 133 -20.72 -11.45 -9.45
C ALA A 133 -20.48 -11.46 -10.96
N SER A 134 -21.33 -10.76 -11.70
CA SER A 134 -21.09 -10.52 -13.11
C SER A 134 -19.84 -9.61 -13.27
N HIS A 135 -19.27 -9.58 -14.46
CA HIS A 135 -18.12 -8.71 -14.74
C HIS A 135 -18.42 -7.23 -14.45
N ALA A 136 -19.69 -6.83 -14.58
CA ALA A 136 -20.16 -5.48 -14.29
C ALA A 136 -20.28 -5.20 -12.77
N ASP A 137 -20.46 -6.22 -11.94
CA ASP A 137 -20.71 -6.09 -10.51
C ASP A 137 -19.45 -6.34 -9.67
N ASN A 138 -18.31 -6.68 -10.31
CA ASN A 138 -17.11 -7.15 -9.63
C ASN A 138 -16.20 -6.02 -9.09
N PHE A 139 -16.80 -4.88 -8.75
CA PHE A 139 -16.08 -3.77 -8.12
C PHE A 139 -15.93 -3.90 -6.61
N GLY A 140 -16.19 -5.06 -6.06
CA GLY A 140 -16.19 -5.34 -4.62
C GLY A 140 -15.27 -4.46 -3.79
N THR A 141 -15.67 -4.19 -2.57
CA THR A 141 -14.91 -3.38 -1.61
C THR A 141 -13.47 -3.85 -1.51
N LYS A 142 -12.55 -2.92 -1.51
CA LYS A 142 -11.14 -3.19 -1.26
C LYS A 142 -10.78 -2.78 0.16
N ARG A 143 -9.91 -3.55 0.79
CA ARG A 143 -9.43 -3.30 2.15
C ARG A 143 -7.92 -3.34 2.20
N VAL A 144 -7.37 -2.54 3.07
CA VAL A 144 -5.97 -2.66 3.47
C VAL A 144 -5.92 -3.20 4.89
N ALA A 145 -5.15 -4.28 5.07
CA ALA A 145 -4.80 -4.81 6.39
C ALA A 145 -3.29 -4.68 6.62
N ILE A 146 -2.89 -4.01 7.69
CA ILE A 146 -1.49 -3.80 8.06
C ILE A 146 -1.15 -4.61 9.29
N PHE A 147 -0.05 -5.36 9.20
CA PHE A 147 0.44 -6.21 10.27
C PHE A 147 1.86 -5.80 10.69
N ALA A 148 2.11 -5.77 12.00
CA ALA A 148 3.45 -5.80 12.58
C ALA A 148 3.69 -7.21 13.14
N GLY A 149 4.48 -8.02 12.44
CA GLY A 149 4.56 -9.45 12.72
C GLY A 149 3.19 -10.12 12.61
N GLU A 150 2.70 -10.69 13.71
CA GLU A 150 1.38 -11.35 13.79
C GLU A 150 0.24 -10.41 14.24
N GLN A 151 0.56 -9.18 14.67
CA GLN A 151 -0.42 -8.25 15.17
C GLN A 151 -1.05 -7.46 14.03
N LEU A 152 -2.39 -7.50 13.92
CA LEU A 152 -3.16 -6.63 13.03
C LEU A 152 -3.18 -5.22 13.62
N ILE A 153 -2.57 -4.25 12.93
CA ILE A 153 -2.45 -2.85 13.35
C ILE A 153 -3.58 -2.00 12.77
N ALA A 154 -3.89 -2.19 11.48
CA ALA A 154 -4.95 -1.45 10.80
C ALA A 154 -5.73 -2.39 9.88
N ASN A 155 -7.03 -2.12 9.74
CA ASN A 155 -7.93 -2.81 8.83
C ASN A 155 -8.98 -1.80 8.36
N VAL A 156 -8.78 -1.22 7.17
CA VAL A 156 -9.56 -0.10 6.66
C VAL A 156 -10.01 -0.33 5.22
N ASP A 157 -11.12 0.28 4.84
CA ASP A 157 -11.58 0.31 3.48
C ASP A 157 -10.77 1.32 2.66
N VAL A 158 -10.46 0.98 1.42
CA VAL A 158 -9.69 1.81 0.48
C VAL A 158 -10.46 2.04 -0.83
N ASP A 159 -11.77 1.99 -0.75
CA ASP A 159 -12.68 2.13 -1.90
C ASP A 159 -12.29 1.20 -3.06
N PHE A 160 -12.16 1.77 -4.27
CA PHE A 160 -11.88 1.00 -5.49
C PHE A 160 -10.39 0.72 -5.74
N LYS A 161 -9.46 1.10 -4.85
CA LYS A 161 -8.01 0.90 -5.08
C LYS A 161 -7.68 -0.59 -5.19
N SER A 162 -7.15 -1.00 -6.35
CA SER A 162 -6.92 -2.41 -6.68
C SER A 162 -5.45 -2.79 -6.84
N ALA A 163 -4.54 -1.82 -6.85
CA ALA A 163 -3.10 -2.06 -6.93
C ALA A 163 -2.28 -1.02 -6.15
N ILE A 164 -1.15 -1.47 -5.61
CA ILE A 164 -0.11 -0.61 -5.02
C ILE A 164 0.96 -0.42 -6.08
N VAL A 165 1.01 0.75 -6.72
CA VAL A 165 1.95 0.99 -7.81
C VAL A 165 3.29 1.56 -7.34
N ARG A 166 3.30 2.20 -6.18
CA ARG A 166 4.53 2.69 -5.55
C ARG A 166 4.38 2.85 -4.04
N LYS A 167 5.47 2.58 -3.34
CA LYS A 167 5.68 2.85 -1.93
C LYS A 167 6.92 3.73 -1.78
N THR A 168 6.84 4.80 -1.00
CA THR A 168 7.98 5.71 -0.78
C THR A 168 7.69 6.66 0.37
N ASP A 169 8.68 6.91 1.21
CA ASP A 169 8.67 8.01 2.18
C ASP A 169 8.93 9.33 1.42
N LEU A 170 7.89 10.11 1.13
CA LEU A 170 7.98 11.33 0.33
C LEU A 170 8.41 12.55 1.14
N ASN A 171 7.97 12.64 2.38
CA ASN A 171 8.23 13.79 3.26
C ASN A 171 9.45 13.59 4.17
N GLY A 172 10.02 12.38 4.22
CA GLY A 172 11.21 12.05 5.01
C GLY A 172 10.92 11.87 6.50
N ASP A 173 9.67 11.58 6.90
CA ASP A 173 9.29 11.36 8.29
C ASP A 173 9.50 9.91 8.77
N GLY A 174 9.92 9.03 7.87
CA GLY A 174 10.16 7.61 8.12
C GLY A 174 8.90 6.75 8.05
N VAL A 175 7.78 7.31 7.55
CA VAL A 175 6.55 6.59 7.23
C VAL A 175 6.39 6.55 5.70
N ASP A 176 6.04 5.39 5.17
CA ASP A 176 5.89 5.22 3.73
C ASP A 176 4.50 5.65 3.26
N GLU A 177 4.43 6.57 2.29
CA GLU A 177 3.23 6.83 1.51
C GLU A 177 3.06 5.80 0.40
N LEU A 178 1.81 5.60 -0.02
CA LEU A 178 1.42 4.66 -1.05
C LEU A 178 0.74 5.38 -2.21
N LEU A 179 1.24 5.20 -3.41
CA LEU A 179 0.51 5.50 -4.63
C LEU A 179 -0.28 4.25 -5.03
N MET A 180 -1.60 4.38 -5.03
CA MET A 180 -2.52 3.30 -5.36
C MET A 180 -3.35 3.65 -6.58
N THR A 181 -3.70 2.63 -7.38
CA THR A 181 -4.56 2.78 -8.56
C THR A 181 -5.78 1.89 -8.47
N ALA A 182 -6.79 2.27 -9.24
CA ALA A 182 -7.91 1.43 -9.61
C ALA A 182 -8.13 1.56 -11.11
N GLY A 183 -8.38 0.44 -11.77
CA GLY A 183 -8.66 0.41 -13.21
C GLY A 183 -9.97 -0.28 -13.52
N ASP A 184 -10.66 0.21 -14.54
CA ASP A 184 -11.85 -0.38 -15.12
C ASP A 184 -11.75 -0.42 -16.65
N ILE A 185 -12.42 -1.41 -17.26
CA ILE A 185 -12.56 -1.52 -18.71
C ILE A 185 -14.05 -1.54 -19.03
N HIS A 186 -14.52 -0.48 -19.66
CA HIS A 186 -15.90 -0.39 -20.13
C HIS A 186 -15.94 -0.14 -21.65
N GLN A 187 -16.64 -1.00 -22.38
CA GLN A 187 -16.77 -0.93 -23.86
C GLN A 187 -15.44 -0.76 -24.60
N GLY A 188 -14.38 -1.42 -24.14
CA GLY A 188 -13.05 -1.35 -24.74
C GLY A 188 -12.25 -0.10 -24.38
N ILE A 189 -12.73 0.72 -23.44
CA ILE A 189 -12.01 1.88 -22.89
C ILE A 189 -11.47 1.47 -21.52
N LEU A 190 -10.15 1.47 -21.37
CA LEU A 190 -9.49 1.34 -20.07
C LEU A 190 -9.42 2.73 -19.42
N THR A 191 -9.92 2.82 -18.19
CA THR A 191 -9.77 4.01 -17.35
C THR A 191 -9.07 3.62 -16.06
N GLU A 192 -7.99 4.31 -15.71
CA GLU A 192 -7.34 4.20 -14.40
C GLU A 192 -7.44 5.51 -13.63
N VAL A 193 -7.73 5.39 -12.33
CA VAL A 193 -7.64 6.49 -11.36
C VAL A 193 -6.53 6.20 -10.38
N ALA A 194 -5.93 7.25 -9.81
CA ALA A 194 -4.86 7.11 -8.82
C ALA A 194 -5.06 8.04 -7.63
N ALA A 195 -4.58 7.61 -6.47
CA ALA A 195 -4.47 8.45 -5.28
C ALA A 195 -3.18 8.16 -4.51
N LEU A 196 -2.63 9.21 -3.91
CA LEU A 196 -1.56 9.12 -2.93
C LEU A 196 -2.19 9.11 -1.55
N ILE A 197 -1.86 8.11 -0.75
CA ILE A 197 -2.39 7.92 0.59
C ILE A 197 -1.29 7.72 1.62
N GLU A 198 -1.59 8.00 2.87
CA GLU A 198 -0.78 7.66 4.04
C GLU A 198 -1.64 7.07 5.14
N PHE A 199 -0.99 6.45 6.14
CA PHE A 199 -1.64 6.03 7.36
C PHE A 199 -1.16 6.89 8.53
N ARG A 200 -2.08 7.55 9.22
CA ARG A 200 -1.82 8.23 10.50
C ARG A 200 -2.26 7.30 11.63
N GLY A 201 -1.32 6.51 12.14
CA GLY A 201 -1.67 5.35 12.94
C GLY A 201 -2.50 4.35 12.15
N ALA A 202 -3.65 3.94 12.67
CA ALA A 202 -4.56 3.00 12.00
C ALA A 202 -5.58 3.65 11.04
N ARG A 203 -5.45 4.95 10.75
CA ARG A 203 -6.42 5.70 9.92
C ARG A 203 -5.82 6.02 8.55
N LEU A 204 -6.58 5.73 7.51
CA LEU A 204 -6.27 6.14 6.14
C LEU A 204 -6.48 7.65 5.99
N HIS A 205 -5.54 8.30 5.33
CA HIS A 205 -5.61 9.70 4.92
C HIS A 205 -5.22 9.81 3.43
N VAL A 206 -6.09 10.43 2.64
CA VAL A 206 -5.79 10.75 1.23
C VAL A 206 -5.02 12.05 1.19
N ILE A 207 -3.77 11.98 0.71
CA ILE A 207 -2.89 13.15 0.55
C ILE A 207 -3.28 13.90 -0.72
N GLU A 208 -3.42 13.16 -1.83
CA GLU A 208 -3.80 13.70 -3.13
C GLU A 208 -4.60 12.67 -3.91
N ASP A 209 -5.75 13.08 -4.41
CA ASP A 209 -6.53 12.33 -5.39
C ASP A 209 -6.21 12.89 -6.78
N PHE A 210 -5.54 12.10 -7.61
CA PHE A 210 -5.15 12.51 -8.97
C PHE A 210 -6.31 12.43 -9.97
N GLY A 211 -7.41 11.75 -9.62
CA GLY A 211 -8.50 11.43 -10.55
C GLY A 211 -8.04 10.46 -11.64
N VAL A 212 -8.53 10.64 -12.86
CA VAL A 212 -8.12 9.82 -14.01
C VAL A 212 -6.66 10.10 -14.36
N VAL A 213 -5.86 9.04 -14.44
CA VAL A 213 -4.42 9.09 -14.78
C VAL A 213 -4.10 8.32 -16.07
N THR A 214 -5.00 7.42 -16.48
CA THR A 214 -4.94 6.73 -17.78
C THR A 214 -6.34 6.64 -18.37
N GLU A 215 -6.47 6.94 -19.67
CA GLU A 215 -7.64 6.66 -20.47
C GLU A 215 -7.15 6.10 -21.81
N ASP A 216 -7.43 4.83 -22.10
CA ASP A 216 -7.00 4.17 -23.33
C ASP A 216 -8.20 3.59 -24.05
N SER A 217 -8.62 4.24 -25.13
CA SER A 217 -9.74 3.81 -25.97
C SER A 217 -9.31 3.02 -27.20
N CYS A 218 -8.04 2.63 -27.29
CA CYS A 218 -7.51 1.98 -28.49
C CYS A 218 -8.11 0.60 -28.79
N ALA A 219 -8.70 -0.06 -27.79
CA ALA A 219 -9.39 -1.32 -27.99
C ALA A 219 -10.86 -1.18 -28.35
N SER A 220 -11.42 0.04 -28.31
CA SER A 220 -12.85 0.28 -28.62
C SER A 220 -13.17 0.31 -30.12
N GLU A 221 -12.16 0.36 -30.98
CA GLU A 221 -12.29 0.46 -32.45
C GLU A 221 -13.11 1.68 -32.94
N MET A 222 -13.37 2.65 -32.05
CA MET A 222 -14.11 3.88 -32.40
C MET A 222 -13.24 4.86 -33.19
N PRO A 223 -13.82 5.59 -34.16
CA PRO A 223 -13.11 6.68 -34.83
C PRO A 223 -12.60 7.72 -33.83
N GLY A 224 -11.34 8.10 -33.94
CA GLY A 224 -10.72 9.08 -33.05
C GLY A 224 -10.19 8.50 -31.73
N SER A 225 -10.19 7.16 -31.58
CA SER A 225 -9.59 6.49 -30.41
C SER A 225 -8.13 6.91 -30.19
N SER A 226 -7.80 7.16 -28.94
CA SER A 226 -6.46 7.55 -28.51
C SER A 226 -6.15 6.97 -27.11
N ALA A 227 -4.91 7.08 -26.71
CA ALA A 227 -4.50 6.81 -25.34
C ALA A 227 -4.04 8.12 -24.70
N LYS A 228 -4.52 8.39 -23.49
CA LYS A 228 -4.07 9.49 -22.62
C LYS A 228 -3.43 8.90 -21.38
N ALA A 229 -2.37 9.51 -20.88
CA ALA A 229 -1.73 9.11 -19.63
C ALA A 229 -1.03 10.28 -18.95
N SER A 230 -0.97 10.22 -17.63
CA SER A 230 -0.35 11.23 -16.78
C SER A 230 1.06 10.83 -16.37
N VAL A 231 1.89 11.85 -16.13
CA VAL A 231 3.16 11.73 -15.40
C VAL A 231 3.05 12.57 -14.14
N VAL A 232 3.24 11.95 -13.00
CA VAL A 232 3.28 12.61 -11.69
C VAL A 232 4.74 12.81 -11.30
N SER A 233 5.11 14.05 -11.00
CA SER A 233 6.46 14.40 -10.55
C SER A 233 6.41 15.31 -9.32
N MET A 234 7.52 15.35 -8.58
CA MET A 234 7.71 16.27 -7.45
C MET A 234 8.34 17.56 -7.97
N SER A 235 7.71 18.71 -7.70
CA SER A 235 8.23 20.03 -8.11
C SER A 235 9.16 20.65 -7.08
N GLU A 236 8.92 20.40 -5.80
CA GLU A 236 9.71 20.90 -4.66
C GLU A 236 9.77 19.85 -3.57
N VAL A 237 10.91 19.73 -2.91
CA VAL A 237 11.11 18.83 -1.78
C VAL A 237 11.72 19.62 -0.63
N MET A 238 10.95 19.84 0.40
CA MET A 238 11.39 20.47 1.64
C MET A 238 10.96 19.60 2.84
N PRO A 239 11.74 18.55 3.18
CA PRO A 239 11.47 17.78 4.40
C PRO A 239 11.40 18.71 5.63
N PRO A 240 10.49 18.48 6.59
CA PRO A 240 9.60 17.32 6.73
C PRO A 240 8.20 17.51 6.09
N THR A 241 8.03 18.45 5.18
CA THR A 241 6.74 18.70 4.54
C THR A 241 6.56 17.86 3.29
N MET A 242 5.32 17.51 2.99
CA MET A 242 4.97 16.81 1.75
C MET A 242 5.40 17.63 0.52
N PRO A 243 6.10 17.02 -0.44
CA PRO A 243 6.52 17.73 -1.66
C PRO A 243 5.31 18.18 -2.47
N LYS A 244 5.44 19.30 -3.18
CA LYS A 244 4.44 19.70 -4.15
C LYS A 244 4.46 18.76 -5.35
N LEU A 245 3.31 18.21 -5.68
CA LEU A 245 3.14 17.30 -6.80
C LEU A 245 2.73 18.07 -8.05
N ARG A 246 3.23 17.63 -9.20
CA ARG A 246 2.91 18.17 -10.52
C ARG A 246 2.42 17.03 -11.41
N ILE A 247 1.29 17.25 -12.06
CA ILE A 247 0.69 16.33 -13.01
C ILE A 247 0.87 16.90 -14.41
N GLN A 248 1.34 16.07 -15.33
CA GLN A 248 1.48 16.40 -16.76
C GLN A 248 0.77 15.31 -17.56
N ASN A 249 -0.11 15.73 -18.47
CA ASN A 249 -0.91 14.81 -19.28
C ASN A 249 -0.35 14.74 -20.70
N TYR A 250 -0.42 13.55 -21.24
CA TYR A 250 0.09 13.20 -22.56
C TYR A 250 -0.95 12.40 -23.34
N GLU A 251 -0.93 12.53 -24.65
CA GLU A 251 -1.78 11.78 -25.57
C GLU A 251 -0.95 11.09 -26.63
N ALA A 252 -1.40 9.91 -27.06
CA ALA A 252 -0.83 9.18 -28.18
C ALA A 252 -1.93 8.53 -29.02
N GLY A 253 -1.72 8.43 -30.33
CA GLY A 253 -2.61 7.64 -31.20
C GLY A 253 -2.43 6.13 -30.96
N CYS A 254 -3.42 5.35 -31.41
CA CYS A 254 -3.50 3.91 -31.29
C CYS A 254 -2.53 3.16 -32.23
N ARG A 255 -1.26 3.25 -31.99
CA ARG A 255 -0.21 2.55 -32.72
C ARG A 255 0.51 1.54 -31.84
N LYS A 256 1.10 0.50 -32.41
CA LYS A 256 1.90 -0.49 -31.69
C LYS A 256 2.99 0.16 -30.83
N THR A 257 3.62 1.24 -31.32
CA THR A 257 4.54 2.09 -30.56
C THR A 257 3.88 3.42 -30.36
N LYS A 258 3.47 3.71 -29.12
CA LYS A 258 2.82 4.99 -28.75
C LYS A 258 3.85 6.12 -28.77
N ARG A 259 3.55 7.17 -29.51
CA ARG A 259 4.32 8.45 -29.52
C ARG A 259 3.56 9.45 -28.70
N TRP A 260 3.97 9.64 -27.46
CA TRP A 260 3.33 10.53 -26.51
C TRP A 260 3.61 12.00 -26.80
N ARG A 261 2.57 12.81 -26.85
CA ARG A 261 2.62 14.26 -26.99
C ARG A 261 2.06 14.89 -25.73
N PHE A 262 2.76 15.85 -25.13
CA PHE A 262 2.25 16.65 -24.03
C PHE A 262 0.98 17.42 -24.45
N ILE A 263 -0.04 17.45 -23.58
CA ILE A 263 -1.30 18.15 -23.83
C ILE A 263 -1.63 19.19 -22.76
N SER A 264 -1.44 18.89 -21.47
CA SER A 264 -1.80 19.83 -20.41
C SER A 264 -1.06 19.56 -19.09
N ASN A 265 -1.15 20.51 -18.15
CA ASN A 265 -0.84 20.32 -16.75
C ASN A 265 -2.14 20.23 -15.93
N GLY A 266 -2.06 19.58 -14.75
CA GLY A 266 -3.20 19.40 -13.84
C GLY A 266 -3.92 18.07 -14.05
N LYS A 267 -5.04 17.89 -13.36
CA LYS A 267 -5.83 16.64 -13.46
C LYS A 267 -6.37 16.48 -14.89
N MET A 268 -6.44 15.26 -15.36
CA MET A 268 -7.06 14.92 -16.65
C MET A 268 -8.56 15.19 -16.56
N GLN A 269 -9.09 15.89 -17.56
CA GLN A 269 -10.52 16.19 -17.70
C GLN A 269 -11.17 15.21 -18.64
#